data_81b7f2cf66e6544e1f070d84398466e1
#
_entry.id   81b7f2cf66e6544e1f070d84398466e1
#
_cell.length_a   1.000
_cell.length_b   1.000
_cell.length_c   1.000
_cell.angle_alpha   90.00
_cell.angle_beta   90.00
_cell.angle_gamma   90.00
#
_symmetry.space_group_name_H-M   'P 1'
#
loop_
_entity.id
_entity.type
_entity.pdbx_description
1 polymer ?
#
loop_
_entity_poly.entity_id
_entity_poly.type
_entity_poly.pdbx_seq_one_letter_code
_entity_poly.pdbx_strand_id
1 'polypeptide(L)'
;MSNIAKCVNIIKEKGADALILLDEANMHYLCSFSPSEGMIVIFSNGDAYHLVDSRYTETAQVHAEKTGLKVIEISQSFYSHLAQLLGEHNAQCAVIENETISLKAYNAIKKECDGIILFNLSDSLMRERNKKEAWEIKLMKKANAIAEKSFLELLNHIEVGKSEKELAAYFDYLMAQNGSDGVSFDTILLTGTHTSMPHGVPDERKIKNGDFVLMDFGATYMGYHSDMTRTVCVGDPSDEMCEMYDLVLRAQTAGIKALEAGVKCADVYKAARNVLDSENMGDYFRHGLGHGVGLEIHEGFNASPRSGDTYEVGNVTSIEPGIYLPDKFGIRIEDVCYLAPRGRENLSNITKQLIIL
;
A
#
# COMPACT_ATOMS: atom_id res chain seq x y z
N MET A 1 -18.45 -2.05 13.03
CA MET A 1 -17.85 -2.02 14.40
C MET A 1 -16.79 -0.94 14.37
N SER A 2 -16.59 -0.12 15.41
CA SER A 2 -15.51 0.87 15.40
C SER A 2 -14.13 0.17 15.41
N ASN A 3 -13.11 0.83 14.86
CA ASN A 3 -11.76 0.23 14.85
C ASN A 3 -11.21 0.02 16.27
N ILE A 4 -11.56 0.90 17.22
CA ILE A 4 -11.26 0.69 18.65
C ILE A 4 -11.89 -0.61 19.16
N ALA A 5 -13.14 -0.91 18.81
CA ALA A 5 -13.79 -2.14 19.24
C ALA A 5 -13.13 -3.42 18.65
N LYS A 6 -12.59 -3.34 17.43
CA LYS A 6 -11.78 -4.42 16.84
C LYS A 6 -10.51 -4.63 17.66
N CYS A 7 -9.82 -3.56 18.05
CA CYS A 7 -8.63 -3.63 18.92
C CYS A 7 -8.97 -4.22 20.31
N VAL A 8 -10.10 -3.86 20.91
CA VAL A 8 -10.56 -4.45 22.19
C VAL A 8 -10.77 -5.96 22.06
N ASN A 9 -11.30 -6.43 20.93
CA ASN A 9 -11.42 -7.88 20.68
C ASN A 9 -10.04 -8.54 20.60
N ILE A 10 -9.09 -7.96 19.89
CA ILE A 10 -7.70 -8.47 19.82
C ILE A 10 -7.07 -8.54 21.22
N ILE A 11 -7.23 -7.50 22.04
CA ILE A 11 -6.73 -7.48 23.42
C ILE A 11 -7.30 -8.69 24.21
N LYS A 12 -8.61 -8.90 24.12
CA LYS A 12 -9.31 -10.01 24.81
C LYS A 12 -8.86 -11.38 24.29
N GLU A 13 -8.71 -11.55 22.99
CA GLU A 13 -8.22 -12.79 22.37
C GLU A 13 -6.80 -13.14 22.80
N LYS A 14 -5.95 -12.13 22.99
CA LYS A 14 -4.59 -12.29 23.50
C LYS A 14 -4.53 -12.47 25.03
N GLY A 15 -5.64 -12.32 25.73
CA GLY A 15 -5.69 -12.38 27.20
C GLY A 15 -4.90 -11.24 27.86
N ALA A 16 -4.87 -10.07 27.20
CA ALA A 16 -4.13 -8.90 27.66
C ALA A 16 -5.05 -7.82 28.25
N ASP A 17 -4.46 -6.84 28.92
CA ASP A 17 -5.16 -5.70 29.51
C ASP A 17 -5.16 -4.48 28.60
N ALA A 18 -4.10 -4.33 27.80
CA ALA A 18 -3.91 -3.18 26.92
C ALA A 18 -3.28 -3.56 25.58
N LEU A 19 -3.42 -2.66 24.58
CA LEU A 19 -2.71 -2.63 23.30
C LEU A 19 -2.00 -1.29 23.16
N ILE A 20 -0.73 -1.33 22.78
CA ILE A 20 0.13 -0.17 22.59
C ILE A 20 0.52 -0.11 21.12
N LEU A 21 0.16 0.99 20.44
CA LEU A 21 0.45 1.23 19.03
C LEU A 21 1.37 2.44 18.88
N LEU A 22 2.42 2.26 18.09
CA LEU A 22 3.40 3.28 17.71
C LEU A 22 3.55 3.40 16.19
N ASP A 23 3.06 2.43 15.45
CA ASP A 23 3.11 2.42 14.00
C ASP A 23 2.14 3.44 13.40
N GLU A 24 2.62 4.26 12.45
CA GLU A 24 1.85 5.37 11.88
C GLU A 24 0.61 4.88 11.14
N ALA A 25 0.69 3.79 10.37
CA ALA A 25 -0.44 3.24 9.64
C ALA A 25 -1.50 2.67 10.58
N ASN A 26 -1.09 2.02 11.67
CA ASN A 26 -2.00 1.51 12.69
C ASN A 26 -2.67 2.64 13.49
N MET A 27 -1.94 3.71 13.81
CA MET A 27 -2.55 4.91 14.41
C MET A 27 -3.54 5.57 13.45
N HIS A 28 -3.16 5.70 12.17
CA HIS A 28 -4.05 6.24 11.13
C HIS A 28 -5.34 5.42 10.97
N TYR A 29 -5.23 4.10 10.98
CA TYR A 29 -6.38 3.19 10.93
C TYR A 29 -7.41 3.46 12.04
N LEU A 30 -6.94 3.87 13.23
CA LEU A 30 -7.81 4.14 14.37
C LEU A 30 -8.47 5.51 14.33
N CYS A 31 -7.73 6.54 13.92
CA CYS A 31 -8.20 7.92 14.06
C CYS A 31 -8.03 8.80 12.82
N SER A 32 -7.64 8.24 11.67
CA SER A 32 -7.36 8.99 10.43
C SER A 32 -6.34 10.12 10.65
N PHE A 33 -5.43 9.92 11.59
CA PHE A 33 -4.34 10.82 11.91
C PHE A 33 -3.17 10.03 12.51
N SER A 34 -1.97 10.29 12.03
CA SER A 34 -0.73 9.70 12.52
C SER A 34 0.34 10.79 12.66
N PRO A 35 0.68 11.20 13.89
CA PRO A 35 1.82 12.07 14.12
C PRO A 35 3.12 11.27 13.90
N SER A 36 4.18 11.94 13.43
CA SER A 36 5.51 11.32 13.33
C SER A 36 6.08 10.87 14.68
N GLU A 37 5.56 11.43 15.76
CA GLU A 37 5.84 11.03 17.14
C GLU A 37 4.52 10.99 17.92
N GLY A 38 4.08 9.80 18.29
CA GLY A 38 2.83 9.57 19.01
C GLY A 38 2.71 8.13 19.50
N MET A 39 1.67 7.88 20.29
CA MET A 39 1.35 6.56 20.79
C MET A 39 -0.15 6.45 21.04
N ILE A 40 -0.78 5.36 20.60
CA ILE A 40 -2.16 5.05 21.00
C ILE A 40 -2.12 3.89 22.00
N VAL A 41 -2.85 4.05 23.11
CA VAL A 41 -3.02 3.01 24.13
C VAL A 41 -4.50 2.70 24.26
N ILE A 42 -4.88 1.45 24.09
CA ILE A 42 -6.27 0.96 24.20
C ILE A 42 -6.32 -0.09 25.29
N PHE A 43 -7.32 0.00 26.17
CA PHE A 43 -7.54 -0.95 27.26
C PHE A 43 -8.69 -1.90 26.95
N SER A 44 -8.69 -3.07 27.58
CA SER A 44 -9.69 -4.12 27.41
C SER A 44 -11.12 -3.71 27.79
N ASN A 45 -11.27 -2.65 28.60
CA ASN A 45 -12.56 -2.03 28.94
C ASN A 45 -13.08 -1.03 27.87
N GLY A 46 -12.27 -0.73 26.86
CA GLY A 46 -12.59 0.20 25.77
C GLY A 46 -12.09 1.63 25.97
N ASP A 47 -11.48 1.97 27.10
CA ASP A 47 -10.78 3.24 27.24
C ASP A 47 -9.61 3.30 26.24
N ALA A 48 -9.50 4.43 25.55
CA ALA A 48 -8.48 4.61 24.52
C ALA A 48 -7.89 6.02 24.58
N TYR A 49 -6.57 6.10 24.49
CA TYR A 49 -5.81 7.33 24.65
C TYR A 49 -4.85 7.53 23.49
N HIS A 50 -4.76 8.79 23.02
CA HIS A 50 -3.76 9.20 22.04
C HIS A 50 -2.77 10.16 22.74
N LEU A 51 -1.56 9.68 22.98
CA LEU A 51 -0.48 10.45 23.55
C LEU A 51 0.25 11.17 22.43
N VAL A 52 0.33 12.48 22.50
CA VAL A 52 0.98 13.34 21.49
C VAL A 52 1.80 14.42 22.17
N ASP A 53 2.79 14.97 21.48
CA ASP A 53 3.44 16.18 21.96
C ASP A 53 2.65 17.45 21.57
N SER A 54 3.05 18.59 22.10
CA SER A 54 2.35 19.88 21.91
C SER A 54 2.19 20.31 20.45
N ARG A 55 3.01 19.80 19.53
CA ARG A 55 2.92 20.10 18.08
C ARG A 55 1.67 19.50 17.44
N TYR A 56 1.14 18.43 18.03
CA TYR A 56 0.04 17.64 17.46
C TYR A 56 -1.26 17.69 18.27
N THR A 57 -1.28 18.35 19.44
CA THR A 57 -2.41 18.35 20.38
C THR A 57 -3.70 18.84 19.70
N GLU A 58 -3.65 19.98 19.02
CA GLU A 58 -4.84 20.55 18.36
C GLU A 58 -5.38 19.62 17.28
N THR A 59 -4.51 19.10 16.41
CA THR A 59 -4.90 18.16 15.36
C THR A 59 -5.48 16.86 15.93
N ALA A 60 -4.82 16.30 16.96
CA ALA A 60 -5.30 15.09 17.62
C ALA A 60 -6.68 15.28 18.25
N GLN A 61 -6.97 16.45 18.84
CA GLN A 61 -8.28 16.78 19.42
C GLN A 61 -9.40 16.80 18.37
N VAL A 62 -9.14 17.39 17.19
CA VAL A 62 -10.11 17.39 16.06
C VAL A 62 -10.47 15.97 15.61
N HIS A 63 -9.48 15.07 15.57
CA HIS A 63 -9.71 13.68 15.21
C HIS A 63 -10.35 12.87 16.34
N ALA A 64 -10.02 13.18 17.59
CA ALA A 64 -10.59 12.54 18.78
C ALA A 64 -12.10 12.72 18.91
N GLU A 65 -12.65 13.86 18.51
CA GLU A 65 -14.10 14.11 18.52
C GLU A 65 -14.88 13.07 17.70
N LYS A 66 -14.29 12.52 16.64
CA LYS A 66 -14.91 11.53 15.76
C LYS A 66 -14.71 10.09 16.23
N THR A 67 -13.65 9.83 16.98
CA THR A 67 -13.19 8.47 17.31
C THR A 67 -13.44 8.09 18.76
N GLY A 68 -13.58 9.07 19.65
CA GLY A 68 -13.70 8.86 21.08
C GLY A 68 -12.37 8.61 21.80
N LEU A 69 -11.23 8.81 21.12
CA LEU A 69 -9.91 8.79 21.75
C LEU A 69 -9.76 9.97 22.73
N LYS A 70 -9.18 9.72 23.90
CA LYS A 70 -8.83 10.77 24.87
C LYS A 70 -7.41 11.25 24.54
N VAL A 71 -7.25 12.52 24.16
CA VAL A 71 -5.93 13.09 23.85
C VAL A 71 -5.20 13.47 25.13
N ILE A 72 -3.95 13.05 25.25
CA ILE A 72 -3.05 13.44 26.31
C ILE A 72 -1.83 14.12 25.69
N GLU A 73 -1.66 15.41 25.99
CA GLU A 73 -0.41 16.10 25.67
C GLU A 73 0.68 15.67 26.67
N ILE A 74 1.78 15.12 26.15
CA ILE A 74 2.88 14.68 27.00
C ILE A 74 3.69 15.88 27.48
N SER A 75 4.06 15.88 28.76
CA SER A 75 4.91 16.88 29.38
C SER A 75 6.33 16.38 29.67
N GLN A 76 6.56 15.08 29.56
CA GLN A 76 7.82 14.39 29.80
C GLN A 76 8.11 13.40 28.66
N SER A 77 8.29 12.12 28.98
CA SER A 77 8.45 11.10 27.95
C SER A 77 7.13 10.36 27.67
N PHE A 78 6.95 9.89 26.44
CA PHE A 78 5.83 9.01 26.06
C PHE A 78 5.76 7.78 26.98
N TYR A 79 6.90 7.21 27.31
CA TYR A 79 6.99 5.96 28.09
C TYR A 79 6.66 6.17 29.58
N SER A 80 6.96 7.34 30.15
CA SER A 80 6.54 7.68 31.53
C SER A 80 5.03 7.85 31.63
N HIS A 81 4.40 8.50 30.64
CA HIS A 81 2.94 8.61 30.57
C HIS A 81 2.28 7.26 30.31
N LEU A 82 2.89 6.40 29.45
CA LEU A 82 2.44 5.03 29.25
C LEU A 82 2.44 4.25 30.57
N ALA A 83 3.55 4.31 31.33
CA ALA A 83 3.66 3.61 32.62
C ALA A 83 2.59 4.10 33.62
N GLN A 84 2.34 5.41 33.66
CA GLN A 84 1.29 5.98 34.49
C GLN A 84 -0.09 5.44 34.08
N LEU A 85 -0.45 5.47 32.79
CA LEU A 85 -1.73 4.96 32.29
C LEU A 85 -1.92 3.47 32.58
N LEU A 86 -0.89 2.65 32.35
CA LEU A 86 -0.95 1.22 32.66
C LEU A 86 -1.18 0.98 34.17
N GLY A 87 -0.55 1.80 35.02
CA GLY A 87 -0.76 1.77 36.46
C GLY A 87 -2.17 2.18 36.89
N GLU A 88 -2.71 3.28 36.33
CA GLU A 88 -4.06 3.78 36.60
C GLU A 88 -5.15 2.75 36.21
N HIS A 89 -4.91 1.98 35.17
CA HIS A 89 -5.79 0.90 34.72
C HIS A 89 -5.48 -0.47 35.34
N ASN A 90 -4.51 -0.54 36.27
CA ASN A 90 -4.05 -1.79 36.90
C ASN A 90 -3.66 -2.90 35.89
N ALA A 91 -3.15 -2.51 34.71
CA ALA A 91 -2.72 -3.43 33.69
C ALA A 91 -1.51 -4.23 34.15
N GLN A 92 -1.53 -5.54 33.90
CA GLN A 92 -0.42 -6.45 34.20
C GLN A 92 0.27 -6.91 32.90
N CYS A 93 -0.44 -6.83 31.79
CA CYS A 93 0.08 -7.25 30.49
C CYS A 93 -0.45 -6.37 29.35
N ALA A 94 0.38 -6.18 28.33
CA ALA A 94 0.04 -5.40 27.15
C ALA A 94 0.49 -6.09 25.86
N VAL A 95 -0.25 -5.87 24.79
CA VAL A 95 0.10 -6.26 23.41
C VAL A 95 0.90 -5.12 22.77
N ILE A 96 1.96 -5.44 22.05
CA ILE A 96 2.80 -4.48 21.31
C ILE A 96 3.00 -4.94 19.86
N GLU A 97 3.33 -3.99 18.99
CA GLU A 97 3.63 -4.20 17.57
C GLU A 97 5.04 -4.77 17.37
N ASN A 98 5.20 -6.07 17.56
CA ASN A 98 6.50 -6.74 17.53
C ASN A 98 7.22 -6.68 16.16
N GLU A 99 6.53 -6.40 15.08
CA GLU A 99 7.11 -6.36 13.72
C GLU A 99 7.60 -4.97 13.32
N THR A 100 6.98 -3.92 13.85
CA THR A 100 7.30 -2.52 13.48
C THR A 100 7.99 -1.75 14.60
N ILE A 101 7.84 -2.18 15.86
CA ILE A 101 8.46 -1.48 17.00
C ILE A 101 10.00 -1.48 16.90
N SER A 102 10.61 -0.31 17.05
CA SER A 102 12.06 -0.24 17.11
C SER A 102 12.59 -0.86 18.41
N LEU A 103 13.79 -1.46 18.37
CA LEU A 103 14.45 -1.98 19.57
C LEU A 103 14.63 -0.90 20.65
N LYS A 104 14.84 0.36 20.25
CA LYS A 104 14.92 1.51 21.16
C LYS A 104 13.60 1.70 21.92
N ALA A 105 12.47 1.72 21.20
CA ALA A 105 11.15 1.88 21.80
C ALA A 105 10.79 0.69 22.71
N TYR A 106 11.05 -0.54 22.26
CA TYR A 106 10.87 -1.74 23.05
C TYR A 106 11.63 -1.69 24.38
N ASN A 107 12.92 -1.35 24.34
CA ASN A 107 13.75 -1.25 25.55
C ASN A 107 13.28 -0.14 26.49
N ALA A 108 12.79 0.98 25.93
CA ALA A 108 12.24 2.07 26.74
C ALA A 108 10.93 1.65 27.44
N ILE A 109 10.04 0.96 26.76
CA ILE A 109 8.82 0.38 27.37
C ILE A 109 9.20 -0.59 28.48
N LYS A 110 10.11 -1.52 28.21
CA LYS A 110 10.58 -2.49 29.23
C LYS A 110 11.16 -1.83 30.47
N LYS A 111 11.86 -0.73 30.30
CA LYS A 111 12.49 0.01 31.42
C LYS A 111 11.47 0.81 32.24
N GLU A 112 10.60 1.56 31.58
CA GLU A 112 9.68 2.48 32.27
C GLU A 112 8.40 1.77 32.77
N CYS A 113 7.99 0.67 32.09
CA CYS A 113 6.82 -0.14 32.44
C CYS A 113 7.27 -1.46 33.08
N ASP A 114 8.13 -1.38 34.11
CA ASP A 114 8.65 -2.57 34.81
C ASP A 114 7.52 -3.42 35.41
N GLY A 115 7.64 -4.74 35.28
CA GLY A 115 6.61 -5.69 35.69
C GLY A 115 5.50 -5.97 34.69
N ILE A 116 5.35 -5.17 33.62
CA ILE A 116 4.35 -5.42 32.57
C ILE A 116 4.83 -6.56 31.67
N ILE A 117 3.97 -7.58 31.50
CA ILE A 117 4.21 -8.67 30.54
C ILE A 117 3.81 -8.19 29.14
N LEU A 118 4.74 -8.30 28.16
CA LEU A 118 4.50 -7.89 26.79
C LEU A 118 4.20 -9.09 25.91
N PHE A 119 3.06 -9.03 25.19
CA PHE A 119 2.63 -9.99 24.19
C PHE A 119 2.81 -9.41 22.79
N ASN A 120 3.01 -10.26 21.81
CA ASN A 120 3.13 -9.87 20.42
C ASN A 120 1.75 -9.66 19.78
N LEU A 121 1.58 -8.54 19.08
CA LEU A 121 0.41 -8.28 18.24
C LEU A 121 0.37 -9.25 17.06
N SER A 122 1.56 -9.53 16.47
CA SER A 122 1.68 -10.30 15.24
C SER A 122 0.79 -9.68 14.13
N ASP A 123 0.18 -10.50 13.30
CA ASP A 123 -0.67 -10.10 12.20
C ASP A 123 -2.14 -9.77 12.59
N SER A 124 -2.47 -9.75 13.88
CA SER A 124 -3.88 -9.64 14.31
C SER A 124 -4.57 -8.35 13.82
N LEU A 125 -3.89 -7.20 13.93
CA LEU A 125 -4.44 -5.93 13.43
C LEU A 125 -4.36 -5.82 11.91
N MET A 126 -3.31 -6.38 11.29
CA MET A 126 -3.17 -6.45 9.84
C MET A 126 -4.32 -7.25 9.19
N ARG A 127 -4.77 -8.33 9.80
CA ARG A 127 -5.95 -9.08 9.34
C ARG A 127 -7.22 -8.24 9.32
N GLU A 128 -7.39 -7.35 10.30
CA GLU A 128 -8.51 -6.40 10.32
C GLU A 128 -8.36 -5.33 9.23
N ARG A 129 -7.15 -4.78 9.02
CA ARG A 129 -6.82 -3.81 7.97
C ARG A 129 -6.97 -4.41 6.57
N ASN A 130 -6.67 -5.69 6.40
CA ASN A 130 -6.82 -6.38 5.11
C ASN A 130 -8.28 -6.45 4.65
N LYS A 131 -9.26 -6.33 5.55
CA LYS A 131 -10.70 -6.33 5.25
C LYS A 131 -11.23 -4.90 5.18
N LYS A 132 -11.07 -4.26 4.03
CA LYS A 132 -11.49 -2.87 3.84
C LYS A 132 -12.99 -2.70 3.96
N GLU A 133 -13.40 -1.70 4.71
CA GLU A 133 -14.80 -1.27 4.81
C GLU A 133 -15.17 -0.36 3.62
N ALA A 134 -16.45 -0.21 3.35
CA ALA A 134 -16.93 0.56 2.19
C ALA A 134 -16.47 2.03 2.15
N TRP A 135 -16.20 2.64 3.30
CA TRP A 135 -15.68 3.99 3.37
C TRP A 135 -14.19 4.05 2.98
N GLU A 136 -13.38 3.04 3.34
CA GLU A 136 -11.97 2.91 2.94
C GLU A 136 -11.85 2.76 1.43
N ILE A 137 -12.70 1.88 0.84
CA ILE A 137 -12.76 1.70 -0.62
C ILE A 137 -13.09 3.01 -1.35
N LYS A 138 -13.93 3.88 -0.77
CA LYS A 138 -14.20 5.21 -1.36
C LYS A 138 -12.94 6.09 -1.39
N LEU A 139 -12.13 6.06 -0.35
CA LEU A 139 -10.87 6.81 -0.29
C LEU A 139 -9.86 6.26 -1.30
N MET A 140 -9.70 4.93 -1.38
CA MET A 140 -8.84 4.27 -2.37
C MET A 140 -9.28 4.57 -3.81
N LYS A 141 -10.58 4.56 -4.11
CA LYS A 141 -11.11 4.99 -5.42
C LYS A 141 -10.79 6.45 -5.71
N LYS A 142 -10.79 7.31 -4.71
CA LYS A 142 -10.43 8.72 -4.89
C LYS A 142 -8.94 8.86 -5.16
N ALA A 143 -8.07 8.15 -4.43
CA ALA A 143 -6.62 8.12 -4.69
C ALA A 143 -6.35 7.63 -6.13
N ASN A 144 -7.02 6.56 -6.55
CA ASN A 144 -6.91 6.01 -7.90
C ASN A 144 -7.36 7.02 -8.98
N ALA A 145 -8.50 7.69 -8.77
CA ALA A 145 -9.00 8.70 -9.71
C ALA A 145 -8.06 9.92 -9.86
N ILE A 146 -7.33 10.28 -8.78
CA ILE A 146 -6.29 11.32 -8.83
C ILE A 146 -5.11 10.85 -9.70
N ALA A 147 -4.61 9.64 -9.46
CA ALA A 147 -3.52 9.04 -10.24
C ALA A 147 -3.90 8.91 -11.72
N GLU A 148 -5.09 8.39 -12.01
CA GLU A 148 -5.63 8.25 -13.38
C GLU A 148 -5.70 9.60 -14.12
N LYS A 149 -6.25 10.61 -13.47
CA LYS A 149 -6.35 11.95 -14.05
C LYS A 149 -4.96 12.50 -14.38
N SER A 150 -4.02 12.37 -13.44
CA SER A 150 -2.64 12.83 -13.60
C SER A 150 -1.92 12.09 -14.72
N PHE A 151 -2.14 10.78 -14.86
CA PHE A 151 -1.64 9.98 -15.97
C PHE A 151 -2.14 10.49 -17.33
N LEU A 152 -3.45 10.72 -17.46
CA LEU A 152 -4.03 11.23 -18.71
C LEU A 152 -3.50 12.62 -19.07
N GLU A 153 -3.24 13.48 -18.10
CA GLU A 153 -2.60 14.77 -18.30
C GLU A 153 -1.14 14.63 -18.72
N LEU A 154 -0.39 13.71 -18.08
CA LEU A 154 1.01 13.44 -18.39
C LEU A 154 1.22 12.97 -19.83
N LEU A 155 0.29 12.15 -20.39
CA LEU A 155 0.40 11.66 -21.78
C LEU A 155 0.63 12.78 -22.80
N ASN A 156 0.11 13.99 -22.55
CA ASN A 156 0.30 15.15 -23.44
C ASN A 156 1.70 15.76 -23.35
N HIS A 157 2.53 15.31 -22.42
CA HIS A 157 3.88 15.81 -22.18
C HIS A 157 4.98 14.79 -22.50
N ILE A 158 4.58 13.53 -22.76
CA ILE A 158 5.50 12.48 -23.15
C ILE A 158 5.85 12.65 -24.63
N GLU A 159 7.10 13.05 -24.90
CA GLU A 159 7.59 13.28 -26.27
C GLU A 159 9.08 12.95 -26.38
N VAL A 160 9.55 12.71 -27.61
CA VAL A 160 10.96 12.47 -27.89
C VAL A 160 11.83 13.61 -27.35
N GLY A 161 12.89 13.24 -26.62
CA GLY A 161 13.85 14.19 -26.05
C GLY A 161 13.59 14.59 -24.60
N LYS A 162 12.41 14.32 -24.04
CA LYS A 162 12.14 14.43 -22.60
C LYS A 162 12.92 13.38 -21.82
N SER A 163 13.38 13.72 -20.61
CA SER A 163 14.07 12.77 -19.74
C SER A 163 13.08 12.07 -18.80
N GLU A 164 13.45 10.87 -18.35
CA GLU A 164 12.71 10.12 -17.33
C GLU A 164 12.48 10.96 -16.08
N LYS A 165 13.54 11.58 -15.56
CA LYS A 165 13.54 12.39 -14.36
C LYS A 165 12.66 13.64 -14.47
N GLU A 166 12.71 14.33 -15.62
CA GLU A 166 11.85 15.48 -15.89
C GLU A 166 10.37 15.09 -15.85
N LEU A 167 10.02 13.98 -16.50
CA LEU A 167 8.64 13.51 -16.55
C LEU A 167 8.16 12.94 -15.23
N ALA A 168 9.00 12.21 -14.49
CA ALA A 168 8.65 11.71 -13.16
C ALA A 168 8.34 12.86 -12.19
N ALA A 169 9.22 13.88 -12.13
CA ALA A 169 8.98 15.06 -11.29
C ALA A 169 7.71 15.84 -11.70
N TYR A 170 7.44 15.92 -12.99
CA TYR A 170 6.21 16.56 -13.48
C TYR A 170 4.97 15.73 -13.16
N PHE A 171 5.07 14.40 -13.19
CA PHE A 171 3.98 13.51 -12.82
C PHE A 171 3.60 13.66 -11.35
N ASP A 172 4.59 13.69 -10.44
CA ASP A 172 4.37 13.94 -9.01
C ASP A 172 3.70 15.30 -8.77
N TYR A 173 4.13 16.33 -9.49
CA TYR A 173 3.47 17.64 -9.47
C TYR A 173 2.00 17.56 -9.91
N LEU A 174 1.70 16.84 -10.98
CA LEU A 174 0.32 16.65 -11.45
C LEU A 174 -0.54 15.93 -10.42
N MET A 175 -0.02 14.89 -9.76
CA MET A 175 -0.74 14.20 -8.69
C MET A 175 -1.05 15.14 -7.53
N ALA A 176 -0.09 15.93 -7.08
CA ALA A 176 -0.31 16.95 -6.04
C ALA A 176 -1.34 18.00 -6.47
N GLN A 177 -1.25 18.51 -7.70
CA GLN A 177 -2.20 19.48 -8.26
C GLN A 177 -3.62 18.92 -8.37
N ASN A 178 -3.77 17.62 -8.62
CA ASN A 178 -5.05 16.92 -8.72
C ASN A 178 -5.63 16.50 -7.36
N GLY A 179 -4.92 16.83 -6.25
CA GLY A 179 -5.44 16.70 -4.89
C GLY A 179 -4.95 15.45 -4.15
N SER A 180 -3.79 14.91 -4.52
CA SER A 180 -3.09 13.91 -3.73
C SER A 180 -2.46 14.56 -2.49
N ASP A 181 -2.47 13.84 -1.36
CA ASP A 181 -1.73 14.22 -0.14
C ASP A 181 -0.22 13.95 -0.30
N GLY A 182 0.17 13.12 -1.28
CA GLY A 182 1.53 12.73 -1.62
C GLY A 182 1.54 11.60 -2.64
N VAL A 183 2.73 11.18 -3.07
CA VAL A 183 2.89 9.97 -3.88
C VAL A 183 2.79 8.73 -2.99
N SER A 184 2.28 7.62 -3.53
CA SER A 184 2.20 6.35 -2.80
C SER A 184 3.59 5.74 -2.54
N PHE A 185 4.50 5.96 -3.47
CA PHE A 185 5.90 5.52 -3.49
C PHE A 185 6.67 6.38 -4.50
N ASP A 186 7.98 6.25 -4.53
CA ASP A 186 8.82 6.96 -5.51
C ASP A 186 8.42 6.56 -6.92
N THR A 187 7.93 7.51 -7.71
CA THR A 187 7.43 7.29 -9.07
C THR A 187 8.50 6.67 -9.96
N ILE A 188 8.19 5.52 -10.56
CA ILE A 188 9.04 4.87 -11.56
C ILE A 188 8.56 5.34 -12.95
N LEU A 189 9.44 6.00 -13.71
CA LEU A 189 9.22 6.35 -15.09
C LEU A 189 10.48 6.09 -15.89
N LEU A 190 10.45 5.05 -16.72
CA LEU A 190 11.62 4.54 -17.42
C LEU A 190 11.36 4.48 -18.92
N THR A 191 12.41 4.65 -19.74
CA THR A 191 12.30 4.62 -21.21
C THR A 191 13.27 3.68 -21.89
N GLY A 192 12.87 3.12 -23.03
CA GLY A 192 13.67 2.25 -23.88
C GLY A 192 14.20 1.03 -23.12
N THR A 193 15.51 0.78 -23.20
CA THR A 193 16.14 -0.38 -22.54
C THR A 193 16.10 -0.28 -21.01
N HIS A 194 15.94 0.90 -20.42
CA HIS A 194 15.85 1.06 -18.97
C HIS A 194 14.57 0.45 -18.39
N THR A 195 13.52 0.33 -19.17
CA THR A 195 12.27 -0.34 -18.78
C THR A 195 12.47 -1.82 -18.40
N SER A 196 13.59 -2.45 -18.81
CA SER A 196 13.95 -3.82 -18.43
C SER A 196 14.37 -3.97 -16.95
N MET A 197 14.48 -2.87 -16.22
CA MET A 197 14.80 -2.84 -14.78
C MET A 197 13.53 -2.59 -13.97
N PRO A 198 12.93 -3.60 -13.32
CA PRO A 198 11.63 -3.46 -12.64
C PRO A 198 11.56 -2.34 -11.60
N HIS A 199 12.67 -2.09 -10.90
CA HIS A 199 12.83 -1.05 -9.89
C HIS A 199 13.89 -0.01 -10.30
N GLY A 200 13.94 0.30 -11.61
CA GLY A 200 14.81 1.36 -12.11
C GLY A 200 14.42 2.72 -11.53
N VAL A 201 15.41 3.58 -11.32
CA VAL A 201 15.19 4.94 -10.81
C VAL A 201 15.29 5.90 -11.99
N PRO A 202 14.30 6.80 -12.19
CA PRO A 202 14.32 7.76 -13.29
C PRO A 202 15.62 8.59 -13.33
N ASP A 203 16.27 8.61 -14.50
CA ASP A 203 17.52 9.32 -14.70
C ASP A 203 17.45 10.35 -15.87
N GLU A 204 18.58 10.83 -16.34
CA GLU A 204 18.67 11.81 -17.44
C GLU A 204 18.51 11.16 -18.83
N ARG A 205 18.14 9.89 -18.94
CA ARG A 205 17.85 9.23 -20.20
C ARG A 205 16.69 9.91 -20.89
N LYS A 206 16.82 10.03 -22.20
CA LYS A 206 15.83 10.70 -23.03
C LYS A 206 15.07 9.72 -23.88
N ILE A 207 13.78 9.92 -23.95
CA ILE A 207 12.88 9.18 -24.82
C ILE A 207 13.32 9.32 -26.28
N LYS A 208 13.31 8.20 -26.99
CA LYS A 208 13.55 8.11 -28.44
C LYS A 208 12.31 7.60 -29.15
N ASN A 209 12.22 7.86 -30.45
CA ASN A 209 11.17 7.27 -31.26
C ASN A 209 11.26 5.73 -31.26
N GLY A 210 10.15 5.06 -31.05
CA GLY A 210 10.08 3.61 -30.90
C GLY A 210 10.31 3.09 -29.47
N ASP A 211 10.56 3.96 -28.47
CA ASP A 211 10.74 3.53 -27.08
C ASP A 211 9.41 3.20 -26.39
N PHE A 212 9.42 2.16 -25.58
CA PHE A 212 8.45 2.06 -24.48
C PHE A 212 8.78 3.07 -23.38
N VAL A 213 7.73 3.60 -22.78
CA VAL A 213 7.78 4.36 -21.52
C VAL A 213 6.92 3.60 -20.52
N LEU A 214 7.58 2.99 -19.53
CA LEU A 214 6.95 2.30 -18.42
C LEU A 214 6.82 3.28 -17.27
N MET A 215 5.60 3.43 -16.77
CA MET A 215 5.25 4.29 -15.65
C MET A 215 4.57 3.47 -14.57
N ASP A 216 5.16 3.45 -13.38
CA ASP A 216 4.59 2.85 -12.18
C ASP A 216 4.45 3.95 -11.12
N PHE A 217 3.22 4.17 -10.67
CA PHE A 217 2.83 5.38 -9.94
C PHE A 217 1.59 5.17 -9.08
N GLY A 218 1.51 5.95 -8.03
CA GLY A 218 0.35 5.95 -7.17
C GLY A 218 0.18 7.27 -6.43
N ALA A 219 -1.05 7.64 -6.12
CA ALA A 219 -1.41 8.80 -5.32
C ALA A 219 -1.87 8.36 -3.94
N THR A 220 -1.62 9.16 -2.92
CA THR A 220 -2.16 8.99 -1.58
C THR A 220 -3.31 9.96 -1.36
N TYR A 221 -4.42 9.49 -0.78
CA TYR A 221 -5.54 10.33 -0.40
C TYR A 221 -6.09 9.93 0.97
N MET A 222 -6.03 10.85 1.93
CA MET A 222 -6.40 10.61 3.33
C MET A 222 -5.75 9.34 3.91
N GLY A 223 -4.45 9.17 3.64
CA GLY A 223 -3.65 8.04 4.08
C GLY A 223 -3.80 6.75 3.26
N TYR A 224 -4.76 6.65 2.35
CA TYR A 224 -4.93 5.46 1.50
C TYR A 224 -4.20 5.60 0.18
N HIS A 225 -3.52 4.53 -0.20
CA HIS A 225 -2.70 4.43 -1.41
C HIS A 225 -3.50 3.96 -2.62
N SER A 226 -3.12 4.43 -3.79
CA SER A 226 -3.40 3.80 -5.08
C SER A 226 -2.11 3.26 -5.68
N ASP A 227 -2.24 2.36 -6.64
CA ASP A 227 -1.14 1.70 -7.33
C ASP A 227 -1.52 1.41 -8.77
N MET A 228 -0.66 1.73 -9.73
CA MET A 228 -0.93 1.50 -11.14
C MET A 228 0.34 1.53 -11.98
N THR A 229 0.50 0.52 -12.83
CA THR A 229 1.51 0.57 -13.89
C THR A 229 0.86 0.62 -15.27
N ARG A 230 1.38 1.50 -16.12
CA ARG A 230 1.10 1.53 -17.56
C ARG A 230 2.39 1.64 -18.35
N THR A 231 2.43 0.92 -19.47
CA THR A 231 3.50 1.04 -20.46
C THR A 231 2.89 1.59 -21.75
N VAL A 232 3.45 2.67 -22.27
CA VAL A 232 3.04 3.30 -23.55
C VAL A 232 4.19 3.24 -24.54
N CYS A 233 3.93 3.46 -25.84
CA CYS A 233 4.98 3.56 -26.86
C CYS A 233 5.02 4.97 -27.44
N VAL A 234 6.21 5.53 -27.65
CA VAL A 234 6.39 6.82 -28.34
C VAL A 234 6.85 6.56 -29.75
N GLY A 235 5.98 6.85 -30.74
CA GLY A 235 6.18 6.47 -32.13
C GLY A 235 5.83 5.01 -32.41
N ASP A 236 6.31 4.45 -33.52
CA ASP A 236 5.90 3.13 -34.01
C ASP A 236 6.58 1.99 -33.19
N PRO A 237 5.80 1.14 -32.49
CA PRO A 237 6.34 -0.04 -31.84
C PRO A 237 6.75 -1.11 -32.86
N SER A 238 7.75 -1.92 -32.55
CA SER A 238 8.06 -3.12 -33.34
C SER A 238 7.02 -4.23 -33.12
N ASP A 239 6.97 -5.19 -34.04
CA ASP A 239 6.08 -6.36 -33.92
C ASP A 239 6.37 -7.13 -32.62
N GLU A 240 7.66 -7.31 -32.25
CA GLU A 240 8.07 -7.96 -30.98
C GLU A 240 7.49 -7.21 -29.77
N MET A 241 7.52 -5.88 -29.78
CA MET A 241 6.96 -5.06 -28.69
C MET A 241 5.45 -5.23 -28.57
N CYS A 242 4.73 -5.26 -29.70
CA CYS A 242 3.29 -5.46 -29.71
C CYS A 242 2.89 -6.86 -29.21
N GLU A 243 3.60 -7.90 -29.66
CA GLU A 243 3.37 -9.28 -29.23
C GLU A 243 3.61 -9.46 -27.73
N MET A 244 4.72 -8.92 -27.21
CA MET A 244 5.04 -9.00 -25.79
C MET A 244 4.08 -8.17 -24.91
N TYR A 245 3.62 -7.03 -25.41
CA TYR A 245 2.59 -6.23 -24.72
C TYR A 245 1.28 -7.01 -24.58
N ASP A 246 0.82 -7.62 -25.68
CA ASP A 246 -0.41 -8.45 -25.66
C ASP A 246 -0.26 -9.66 -24.72
N LEU A 247 0.92 -10.27 -24.68
CA LEU A 247 1.20 -11.38 -23.77
C LEU A 247 1.07 -10.97 -22.30
N VAL A 248 1.67 -9.82 -21.90
CA VAL A 248 1.56 -9.30 -20.54
C VAL A 248 0.11 -8.92 -20.22
N LEU A 249 -0.62 -8.32 -21.17
CA LEU A 249 -2.04 -7.98 -20.98
C LEU A 249 -2.90 -9.23 -20.78
N ARG A 250 -2.63 -10.31 -21.54
CA ARG A 250 -3.31 -11.62 -21.35
C ARG A 250 -3.00 -12.21 -19.98
N ALA A 251 -1.74 -12.12 -19.52
CA ALA A 251 -1.34 -12.60 -18.20
C ALA A 251 -2.03 -11.82 -17.07
N GLN A 252 -2.09 -10.48 -17.18
CA GLN A 252 -2.77 -9.61 -16.22
C GLN A 252 -4.28 -9.91 -16.17
N THR A 253 -4.89 -10.10 -17.33
CA THR A 253 -6.30 -10.45 -17.44
C THR A 253 -6.60 -11.82 -16.82
N ALA A 254 -5.69 -12.80 -17.00
CA ALA A 254 -5.81 -14.13 -16.39
C ALA A 254 -5.69 -14.05 -14.86
N GLY A 255 -4.75 -13.25 -14.33
CA GLY A 255 -4.62 -12.99 -12.89
C GLY A 255 -5.88 -12.38 -12.29
N ILE A 256 -6.38 -11.29 -12.88
CA ILE A 256 -7.65 -10.68 -12.44
C ILE A 256 -8.80 -11.69 -12.51
N LYS A 257 -8.90 -12.47 -13.58
CA LYS A 257 -9.98 -13.46 -13.76
C LYS A 257 -9.94 -14.56 -12.69
N ALA A 258 -8.76 -14.96 -12.25
CA ALA A 258 -8.57 -15.95 -11.20
C ALA A 258 -8.81 -15.42 -9.78
N LEU A 259 -8.83 -14.09 -9.60
CA LEU A 259 -8.98 -13.43 -8.31
C LEU A 259 -10.42 -13.58 -7.79
N GLU A 260 -10.62 -14.44 -6.79
CA GLU A 260 -11.92 -14.67 -6.13
C GLU A 260 -11.70 -14.94 -4.63
N ALA A 261 -12.68 -14.61 -3.80
CA ALA A 261 -12.64 -14.95 -2.38
C ALA A 261 -12.61 -16.49 -2.19
N GLY A 262 -11.74 -16.95 -1.31
CA GLY A 262 -11.49 -18.39 -1.07
C GLY A 262 -10.40 -18.99 -1.96
N VAL A 263 -9.87 -18.27 -2.95
CA VAL A 263 -8.75 -18.71 -3.80
C VAL A 263 -7.42 -18.37 -3.12
N LYS A 264 -6.45 -19.28 -3.19
CA LYS A 264 -5.11 -19.05 -2.67
C LYS A 264 -4.38 -17.98 -3.51
N CYS A 265 -3.64 -17.10 -2.87
CA CYS A 265 -2.83 -16.08 -3.53
C CYS A 265 -1.83 -16.70 -4.54
N ALA A 266 -1.24 -17.86 -4.19
CA ALA A 266 -0.37 -18.61 -5.08
C ALA A 266 -1.06 -19.13 -6.35
N ASP A 267 -2.35 -19.46 -6.30
CA ASP A 267 -3.09 -19.93 -7.49
C ASP A 267 -3.41 -18.76 -8.44
N VAL A 268 -3.67 -17.57 -7.91
CA VAL A 268 -3.84 -16.33 -8.72
C VAL A 268 -2.52 -15.97 -9.41
N TYR A 269 -1.38 -16.03 -8.68
CA TYR A 269 -0.05 -15.90 -9.30
C TYR A 269 0.14 -16.91 -10.45
N LYS A 270 -0.17 -18.19 -10.19
CA LYS A 270 -0.01 -19.26 -11.18
C LYS A 270 -0.85 -19.05 -12.42
N ALA A 271 -2.05 -18.49 -12.30
CA ALA A 271 -2.90 -18.20 -13.45
C ALA A 271 -2.25 -17.22 -14.43
N ALA A 272 -1.63 -16.14 -13.92
CA ALA A 272 -0.89 -15.19 -14.76
C ALA A 272 0.43 -15.79 -15.29
N ARG A 273 1.18 -16.47 -14.43
CA ARG A 273 2.45 -17.13 -14.79
C ARG A 273 2.28 -18.15 -15.91
N ASN A 274 1.25 -18.98 -15.88
CA ASN A 274 0.99 -19.98 -16.92
C ASN A 274 0.81 -19.38 -18.31
N VAL A 275 0.24 -18.17 -18.42
CA VAL A 275 0.12 -17.45 -19.70
C VAL A 275 1.51 -17.09 -20.24
N LEU A 276 2.40 -16.61 -19.39
CA LEU A 276 3.77 -16.27 -19.78
C LEU A 276 4.60 -17.53 -20.11
N ASP A 277 4.42 -18.61 -19.34
CA ASP A 277 5.10 -19.89 -19.57
C ASP A 277 4.70 -20.54 -20.90
N SER A 278 3.44 -20.34 -21.35
CA SER A 278 2.97 -20.90 -22.62
C SER A 278 3.71 -20.36 -23.85
N GLU A 279 4.32 -19.18 -23.72
CA GLU A 279 5.15 -18.54 -24.75
C GLU A 279 6.66 -18.53 -24.37
N ASN A 280 7.07 -19.35 -23.39
CA ASN A 280 8.45 -19.43 -22.87
C ASN A 280 8.97 -18.11 -22.30
N MET A 281 8.11 -17.21 -21.85
CA MET A 281 8.46 -15.90 -21.28
C MET A 281 8.38 -15.86 -19.75
N GLY A 282 7.98 -16.93 -19.08
CA GLY A 282 7.84 -16.96 -17.63
C GLY A 282 9.13 -16.61 -16.88
N ASP A 283 10.30 -16.98 -17.36
CA ASP A 283 11.58 -16.68 -16.68
C ASP A 283 11.94 -15.18 -16.67
N TYR A 284 11.29 -14.39 -17.49
CA TYR A 284 11.40 -12.93 -17.49
C TYR A 284 10.42 -12.24 -16.53
N PHE A 285 9.50 -12.98 -15.91
CA PHE A 285 8.63 -12.53 -14.81
C PHE A 285 9.22 -12.96 -13.48
N ARG A 286 9.93 -12.06 -12.78
CA ARG A 286 10.83 -12.39 -11.67
C ARG A 286 10.36 -11.87 -10.30
N HIS A 287 9.14 -11.34 -10.19
CA HIS A 287 8.56 -10.84 -8.94
C HIS A 287 7.20 -11.50 -8.64
N GLY A 288 6.57 -11.13 -7.55
CA GLY A 288 5.20 -11.53 -7.23
C GLY A 288 4.21 -10.94 -8.23
N LEU A 289 3.03 -11.52 -8.29
CA LEU A 289 1.96 -10.99 -9.14
C LEU A 289 1.29 -9.75 -8.54
N GLY A 290 1.43 -9.55 -7.22
CA GLY A 290 0.84 -8.42 -6.53
C GLY A 290 0.88 -8.56 -5.02
N HIS A 291 0.38 -7.56 -4.35
CA HIS A 291 0.39 -7.41 -2.89
C HIS A 291 -0.89 -6.73 -2.42
N GLY A 292 -1.16 -6.78 -1.11
CA GLY A 292 -2.21 -5.99 -0.50
C GLY A 292 -1.88 -4.49 -0.57
N VAL A 293 -2.90 -3.67 -0.75
CA VAL A 293 -2.80 -2.20 -0.79
C VAL A 293 -3.80 -1.60 0.19
N GLY A 294 -3.40 -0.55 0.89
CA GLY A 294 -4.30 0.15 1.83
C GLY A 294 -3.69 1.41 2.41
N LEU A 295 -3.47 1.42 3.72
CA LEU A 295 -2.75 2.49 4.43
C LEU A 295 -1.24 2.39 4.26
N GLU A 296 -0.76 1.25 3.82
CA GLU A 296 0.60 1.05 3.34
C GLU A 296 0.51 0.58 1.89
N ILE A 297 1.52 0.94 1.09
CA ILE A 297 1.56 0.51 -0.32
C ILE A 297 1.67 -1.00 -0.43
N HIS A 298 2.47 -1.61 0.43
CA HIS A 298 2.58 -3.05 0.58
C HIS A 298 2.04 -3.43 1.97
N GLU A 299 0.83 -4.00 2.06
CA GLU A 299 0.30 -4.45 3.35
C GLU A 299 -0.27 -5.86 3.28
N GLY A 300 -0.09 -6.58 4.39
CA GLY A 300 -0.69 -7.88 4.64
C GLY A 300 -0.11 -8.99 3.77
N PHE A 301 -0.88 -9.46 2.81
CA PHE A 301 -0.59 -10.62 1.97
C PHE A 301 0.07 -10.26 0.63
N ASN A 302 0.63 -11.27 -0.04
CA ASN A 302 1.15 -11.14 -1.39
C ASN A 302 0.73 -12.30 -2.30
N ALA A 303 0.59 -12.03 -3.60
CA ALA A 303 0.34 -13.03 -4.63
C ALA A 303 1.68 -13.51 -5.21
N SER A 304 2.28 -14.51 -4.57
CA SER A 304 3.55 -15.10 -4.97
C SER A 304 3.49 -16.62 -4.95
N PRO A 305 4.43 -17.33 -5.61
CA PRO A 305 4.40 -18.80 -5.65
C PRO A 305 4.56 -19.45 -4.26
N ARG A 306 5.05 -18.71 -3.26
CA ARG A 306 5.27 -19.19 -1.90
C ARG A 306 4.22 -18.70 -0.90
N SER A 307 3.25 -17.91 -1.34
CA SER A 307 2.20 -17.40 -0.44
C SER A 307 1.34 -18.53 0.11
N GLY A 308 1.18 -18.52 1.43
CA GLY A 308 0.23 -19.40 2.13
C GLY A 308 -1.17 -18.79 2.27
N ASP A 309 -1.34 -17.53 1.89
CA ASP A 309 -2.53 -16.75 2.12
C ASP A 309 -3.66 -17.12 1.14
N THR A 310 -4.87 -16.83 1.58
CA THR A 310 -6.10 -17.01 0.81
C THR A 310 -6.84 -15.68 0.76
N TYR A 311 -7.28 -15.30 -0.43
CA TYR A 311 -8.07 -14.09 -0.62
C TYR A 311 -9.42 -14.14 0.09
N GLU A 312 -9.78 -13.05 0.76
CA GLU A 312 -11.06 -12.90 1.44
C GLU A 312 -11.86 -11.70 0.90
N VAL A 313 -13.17 -11.72 1.12
CA VAL A 313 -14.01 -10.54 0.87
C VAL A 313 -13.50 -9.39 1.71
N GLY A 314 -13.35 -8.21 1.10
CA GLY A 314 -12.76 -7.02 1.71
C GLY A 314 -11.30 -6.78 1.32
N ASN A 315 -10.61 -7.79 0.79
CA ASN A 315 -9.23 -7.60 0.36
C ASN A 315 -9.12 -6.66 -0.85
N VAL A 316 -8.05 -5.90 -0.87
CA VAL A 316 -7.61 -5.07 -1.99
C VAL A 316 -6.20 -5.50 -2.35
N THR A 317 -5.94 -5.76 -3.63
CA THR A 317 -4.66 -6.30 -4.12
C THR A 317 -4.28 -5.72 -5.47
N SER A 318 -2.98 -5.50 -5.71
CA SER A 318 -2.46 -5.27 -7.05
C SER A 318 -2.44 -6.57 -7.85
N ILE A 319 -2.55 -6.47 -9.19
CA ILE A 319 -2.32 -7.55 -10.16
C ILE A 319 -1.45 -6.97 -11.27
N GLU A 320 -0.16 -7.26 -11.22
CA GLU A 320 0.91 -6.53 -11.93
C GLU A 320 1.93 -7.43 -12.65
N PRO A 321 1.55 -8.38 -13.48
CA PRO A 321 2.54 -9.16 -14.19
C PRO A 321 3.39 -8.25 -15.10
N GLY A 322 4.68 -8.59 -15.20
CA GLY A 322 5.62 -7.92 -16.09
C GLY A 322 6.61 -8.89 -16.68
N ILE A 323 7.14 -8.57 -17.84
CA ILE A 323 8.31 -9.22 -18.45
C ILE A 323 9.40 -8.18 -18.67
N TYR A 324 10.65 -8.59 -18.40
CA TYR A 324 11.79 -7.69 -18.43
C TYR A 324 12.91 -8.36 -19.23
N LEU A 325 13.05 -7.95 -20.50
CA LEU A 325 14.03 -8.49 -21.43
C LEU A 325 15.32 -7.67 -21.33
N PRO A 326 16.40 -8.22 -20.77
CA PRO A 326 17.66 -7.49 -20.59
C PRO A 326 18.15 -6.87 -21.91
N ASP A 327 18.61 -5.61 -21.83
CA ASP A 327 19.14 -4.83 -22.95
C ASP A 327 18.12 -4.56 -24.09
N LYS A 328 16.86 -4.94 -23.91
CA LYS A 328 15.77 -4.68 -24.86
C LYS A 328 14.75 -3.72 -24.28
N PHE A 329 13.78 -4.26 -23.54
CA PHE A 329 12.72 -3.49 -22.90
C PHE A 329 12.04 -4.30 -21.77
N GLY A 330 11.27 -3.63 -20.95
CA GLY A 330 10.32 -4.23 -20.01
C GLY A 330 8.92 -3.69 -20.19
N ILE A 331 7.95 -4.49 -19.81
CA ILE A 331 6.52 -4.18 -19.85
C ILE A 331 5.93 -4.63 -18.52
N ARG A 332 5.17 -3.74 -17.86
CA ARG A 332 4.29 -4.07 -16.74
C ARG A 332 2.93 -3.44 -16.97
N ILE A 333 1.87 -4.18 -16.66
CA ILE A 333 0.48 -3.71 -16.71
C ILE A 333 -0.16 -4.09 -15.38
N GLU A 334 -0.65 -3.11 -14.66
CA GLU A 334 -1.13 -3.26 -13.31
C GLU A 334 -2.46 -2.56 -13.08
N ASP A 335 -3.31 -3.21 -12.31
CA ASP A 335 -4.49 -2.61 -11.69
C ASP A 335 -4.62 -3.08 -10.24
N VAL A 336 -5.20 -2.25 -9.39
CA VAL A 336 -5.65 -2.62 -8.05
C VAL A 336 -7.09 -3.12 -8.12
N CYS A 337 -7.31 -4.29 -7.53
CA CYS A 337 -8.61 -4.96 -7.49
C CYS A 337 -9.13 -5.09 -6.05
N TYR A 338 -10.42 -4.83 -5.86
CA TYR A 338 -11.16 -5.04 -4.62
C TYR A 338 -12.03 -6.29 -4.70
N LEU A 339 -11.92 -7.17 -3.71
CA LEU A 339 -12.83 -8.31 -3.55
C LEU A 339 -14.09 -7.89 -2.80
N ALA A 340 -15.06 -7.42 -3.57
CA ALA A 340 -16.37 -7.04 -3.06
C ALA A 340 -17.22 -8.27 -2.68
N PRO A 341 -18.26 -8.12 -1.83
CA PRO A 341 -19.16 -9.23 -1.47
C PRO A 341 -19.86 -9.93 -2.66
N ARG A 342 -19.94 -9.27 -3.81
CA ARG A 342 -20.60 -9.80 -5.04
C ARG A 342 -19.61 -10.09 -6.18
N GLY A 343 -18.33 -10.28 -5.87
CA GLY A 343 -17.30 -10.56 -6.86
C GLY A 343 -16.14 -9.54 -6.76
N ARG A 344 -15.31 -9.49 -7.79
CA ARG A 344 -14.19 -8.54 -7.84
C ARG A 344 -14.60 -7.25 -8.56
N GLU A 345 -14.01 -6.15 -8.13
CA GLU A 345 -14.11 -4.83 -8.74
C GLU A 345 -12.71 -4.32 -9.05
N ASN A 346 -12.44 -3.94 -10.28
CA ASN A 346 -11.23 -3.21 -10.63
C ASN A 346 -11.40 -1.75 -10.20
N LEU A 347 -10.45 -1.21 -9.44
CA LEU A 347 -10.51 0.19 -9.00
C LEU A 347 -10.00 1.15 -10.08
N SER A 348 -9.31 0.63 -11.10
CA SER A 348 -8.77 1.40 -12.23
C SER A 348 -9.72 1.42 -13.41
N ASN A 349 -9.87 2.60 -14.04
CA ASN A 349 -10.75 2.81 -15.21
C ASN A 349 -9.97 3.15 -16.50
N ILE A 350 -8.64 3.30 -16.41
CA ILE A 350 -7.77 3.60 -17.56
C ILE A 350 -7.65 2.36 -18.45
N THR A 351 -7.64 2.58 -19.77
CA THR A 351 -7.39 1.51 -20.75
C THR A 351 -6.07 0.77 -20.43
N LYS A 352 -6.09 -0.53 -20.70
CA LYS A 352 -4.91 -1.40 -20.67
C LYS A 352 -4.39 -1.74 -22.07
N GLN A 353 -5.04 -1.24 -23.10
CA GLN A 353 -4.53 -1.37 -24.47
C GLN A 353 -3.30 -0.49 -24.65
N LEU A 354 -2.36 -0.93 -25.49
CA LEU A 354 -1.18 -0.15 -25.81
C LEU A 354 -1.57 1.24 -26.35
N ILE A 355 -1.12 2.27 -25.67
CA ILE A 355 -1.25 3.66 -26.11
C ILE A 355 0.00 3.99 -26.91
N ILE A 356 -0.18 4.53 -28.11
CA ILE A 356 0.88 5.00 -29.00
C ILE A 356 0.79 6.54 -29.03
N LEU A 357 1.87 7.23 -28.72
CA LEU A 357 2.02 8.69 -28.64
C LEU A 357 2.84 9.22 -29.79
#